data_1b70e49828104a12f8e7b6d7fd1e68eb
#
_entry.id   1b70e49828104a12f8e7b6d7fd1e68eb
#
_cell.length_a   1.000
_cell.length_b   1.000
_cell.length_c   1.000
_cell.angle_alpha   90.00
_cell.angle_beta   90.00
_cell.angle_gamma   90.00
#
_symmetry.space_group_name_H-M   'P 1'
#
loop_
_entity.id
_entity.type
_entity.pdbx_description
1 polymer ?
#
loop_
_entity_poly.entity_id
_entity_poly.type
_entity_poly.pdbx_seq_one_letter_code
_entity_poly.pdbx_strand_id
1 'polypeptide(L)'
;LPKHLKCLALEGRLVQIAFLSGAKVEMDWTLLMMKRLTFTGSTLRARSVEEKARIALTMQQAIWPELQRGRLLPIIHAEFPLAQAEEAHRLMESSQHVGKIVLKVG
;
A
#
# COMPACT_ATOMS: atom_id res chain seq x y z
N LEU A 1 3.88 -14.12 -3.24
CA LEU A 1 4.36 -13.63 -4.55
C LEU A 1 3.92 -14.53 -5.72
N PRO A 2 4.01 -15.88 -5.67
CA PRO A 2 3.58 -16.74 -6.79
C PRO A 2 2.12 -16.50 -7.23
N LYS A 3 1.20 -16.31 -6.29
CA LYS A 3 -0.21 -15.99 -6.60
C LYS A 3 -0.35 -14.66 -7.34
N HIS A 4 0.47 -13.67 -7.03
CA HIS A 4 0.42 -12.36 -7.69
C HIS A 4 0.76 -12.45 -9.18
N LEU A 5 1.77 -13.25 -9.57
CA LEU A 5 2.09 -13.44 -10.98
C LEU A 5 0.96 -14.10 -11.77
N LYS A 6 0.20 -15.00 -11.13
CA LYS A 6 -0.97 -15.64 -11.77
C LYS A 6 -2.07 -14.62 -12.09
N CYS A 7 -2.28 -13.63 -11.22
CA CYS A 7 -3.32 -12.61 -11.36
C CYS A 7 -2.98 -11.52 -12.38
N LEU A 8 -1.69 -11.34 -12.73
CA LEU A 8 -1.29 -10.30 -13.68
C LEU A 8 -1.72 -10.67 -15.11
N ALA A 9 -2.17 -9.67 -15.84
CA ALA A 9 -2.37 -9.75 -17.27
C ALA A 9 -1.05 -9.87 -18.03
N LEU A 10 -1.12 -10.11 -19.34
CA LEU A 10 0.03 -10.05 -20.24
C LEU A 10 0.68 -8.66 -20.14
N GLU A 11 2.01 -8.61 -20.07
CA GLU A 11 2.79 -7.36 -19.89
C GLU A 11 2.48 -6.60 -18.59
N GLY A 12 1.82 -7.26 -17.64
CA GLY A 12 1.46 -6.70 -16.33
C GLY A 12 2.69 -6.30 -15.50
N ARG A 13 2.48 -5.41 -14.53
CA ARG A 13 3.54 -4.89 -13.66
C ARG A 13 3.24 -5.23 -12.21
N LEU A 14 4.27 -5.69 -11.51
CA LEU A 14 4.28 -5.91 -10.07
C LEU A 14 5.34 -5.01 -9.44
N VAL A 15 4.92 -4.14 -8.53
CA VAL A 15 5.82 -3.28 -7.76
C VAL A 15 5.84 -3.76 -6.32
N GLN A 16 6.98 -4.23 -5.85
CA GLN A 16 7.18 -4.65 -4.46
C GLN A 16 7.52 -3.44 -3.59
N ILE A 17 6.67 -3.15 -2.62
CA ILE A 17 6.84 -1.98 -1.74
C ILE A 17 7.09 -2.34 -0.28
N ALA A 18 6.77 -3.58 0.13
CA ALA A 18 6.96 -4.06 1.49
C ALA A 18 6.96 -5.60 1.54
N PHE A 19 7.48 -6.15 2.64
CA PHE A 19 7.53 -7.58 2.92
C PHE A 19 6.85 -7.87 4.27
N LEU A 20 5.52 -7.99 4.26
CA LEU A 20 4.76 -8.23 5.49
C LEU A 20 4.89 -9.66 6.01
N SER A 21 5.11 -10.62 5.11
CA SER A 21 5.24 -12.05 5.44
C SER A 21 6.65 -12.60 5.21
N GLY A 22 7.65 -11.70 5.19
CA GLY A 22 9.05 -12.06 4.93
C GLY A 22 9.48 -11.82 3.49
N ALA A 23 10.80 -11.65 3.31
CA ALA A 23 11.41 -11.27 2.04
C ALA A 23 11.90 -12.48 1.20
N LYS A 24 12.06 -13.65 1.85
CA LYS A 24 12.54 -14.84 1.18
C LYS A 24 11.38 -15.65 0.62
N VAL A 25 11.43 -15.97 -0.66
CA VAL A 25 10.41 -16.76 -1.35
C VAL A 25 11.05 -17.63 -2.40
N GLU A 26 10.65 -18.90 -2.44
CA GLU A 26 10.95 -19.79 -3.55
C GLU A 26 9.95 -19.55 -4.68
N MET A 27 10.42 -19.45 -5.93
CA MET A 27 9.58 -18.98 -6.99
C MET A 27 9.90 -19.59 -8.34
N ASP A 28 8.86 -20.04 -9.04
CA ASP A 28 8.90 -20.38 -10.45
C ASP A 28 8.70 -19.11 -11.31
N TRP A 29 9.72 -18.74 -12.05
CA TRP A 29 9.74 -17.54 -12.90
C TRP A 29 9.13 -17.74 -14.29
N THR A 30 8.61 -18.93 -14.60
CA THR A 30 8.05 -19.25 -15.92
C THR A 30 6.97 -18.24 -16.33
N LEU A 31 6.07 -17.87 -15.43
CA LEU A 31 5.02 -16.88 -15.73
C LEU A 31 5.57 -15.48 -15.98
N LEU A 32 6.67 -15.11 -15.36
CA LEU A 32 7.31 -13.81 -15.61
C LEU A 32 7.76 -13.72 -17.08
N MET A 33 8.38 -14.76 -17.58
CA MET A 33 8.81 -14.85 -18.97
C MET A 33 7.63 -14.98 -19.93
N MET A 34 6.75 -15.96 -19.69
CA MET A 34 5.62 -16.26 -20.60
C MET A 34 4.66 -15.10 -20.79
N LYS A 35 4.40 -14.34 -19.74
CA LYS A 35 3.52 -13.17 -19.78
C LYS A 35 4.28 -11.85 -20.02
N ARG A 36 5.60 -11.87 -20.20
CA ARG A 36 6.45 -10.68 -20.36
C ARG A 36 6.22 -9.64 -19.25
N LEU A 37 6.17 -10.13 -17.98
CA LEU A 37 5.87 -9.30 -16.84
C LEU A 37 7.04 -8.40 -16.47
N THR A 38 6.74 -7.25 -15.89
CA THR A 38 7.72 -6.39 -15.21
C THR A 38 7.61 -6.57 -13.71
N PHE A 39 8.71 -6.98 -13.06
CA PHE A 39 8.81 -7.03 -11.61
C PHE A 39 9.87 -6.04 -11.14
N THR A 40 9.49 -5.11 -10.27
CA THR A 40 10.36 -4.07 -9.74
C THR A 40 10.07 -3.78 -8.27
N GLY A 41 10.98 -3.09 -7.62
CA GLY A 41 10.83 -2.61 -6.25
C GLY A 41 10.71 -1.10 -6.17
N SER A 42 10.10 -0.61 -5.11
CA SER A 42 10.07 0.82 -4.81
C SER A 42 10.18 1.04 -3.30
N THR A 43 10.89 2.09 -2.92
CA THR A 43 10.95 2.58 -1.55
C THR A 43 10.88 4.11 -1.55
N LEU A 44 10.18 4.67 -0.57
CA LEU A 44 10.06 6.11 -0.43
C LEU A 44 11.10 6.67 0.55
N ARG A 45 11.45 5.90 1.60
CA ARG A 45 12.28 6.39 2.70
C ARG A 45 13.64 6.90 2.24
N ALA A 46 14.30 6.19 1.33
CA ALA A 46 15.65 6.49 0.84
C ALA A 46 15.68 7.53 -0.29
N ARG A 47 14.53 8.00 -0.78
CA ARG A 47 14.48 9.03 -1.83
C ARG A 47 14.93 10.39 -1.29
N SER A 48 15.46 11.22 -2.19
CA SER A 48 15.87 12.58 -1.86
C SER A 48 14.69 13.45 -1.42
N VAL A 49 14.98 14.57 -0.77
CA VAL A 49 13.96 15.53 -0.34
C VAL A 49 13.23 16.10 -1.56
N GLU A 50 13.96 16.39 -2.63
CA GLU A 50 13.42 16.93 -3.89
C GLU A 50 12.45 15.94 -4.56
N GLU A 51 12.80 14.65 -4.62
CA GLU A 51 11.91 13.63 -5.14
C GLU A 51 10.64 13.50 -4.29
N LYS A 52 10.77 13.50 -2.96
CA LYS A 52 9.62 13.47 -2.05
C LYS A 52 8.74 14.69 -2.22
N ALA A 53 9.32 15.88 -2.35
CA ALA A 53 8.59 17.12 -2.59
C ALA A 53 7.81 17.06 -3.92
N ARG A 54 8.43 16.57 -4.99
CA ARG A 54 7.77 16.39 -6.29
C ARG A 54 6.59 15.42 -6.21
N ILE A 55 6.75 14.30 -5.50
CA ILE A 55 5.67 13.34 -5.27
C ILE A 55 4.53 14.01 -4.49
N ALA A 56 4.84 14.75 -3.43
CA ALA A 56 3.84 15.44 -2.61
C ALA A 56 3.06 16.48 -3.43
N LEU A 57 3.74 17.28 -4.24
CA LEU A 57 3.09 18.24 -5.15
C LEU A 57 2.17 17.55 -6.16
N THR A 58 2.62 16.46 -6.77
CA THR A 58 1.79 15.69 -7.69
C THR A 58 0.55 15.13 -7.01
N MET A 59 0.70 14.59 -5.80
CA MET A 59 -0.40 14.13 -4.98
C MET A 59 -1.40 15.26 -4.66
N GLN A 60 -0.89 16.41 -4.25
CA GLN A 60 -1.71 17.58 -3.93
C GLN A 60 -2.52 18.04 -5.14
N GLN A 61 -1.93 18.08 -6.32
CA GLN A 61 -2.59 18.53 -7.54
C GLN A 61 -3.59 17.51 -8.10
N ALA A 62 -3.25 16.23 -8.07
CA ALA A 62 -4.07 15.19 -8.72
C ALA A 62 -5.10 14.54 -7.78
N ILE A 63 -4.75 14.31 -6.51
CA ILE A 63 -5.56 13.52 -5.60
C ILE A 63 -6.39 14.38 -4.64
N TRP A 64 -5.84 15.49 -4.16
CA TRP A 64 -6.52 16.36 -3.21
C TRP A 64 -7.89 16.87 -3.69
N PRO A 65 -8.04 17.33 -4.95
CA PRO A 65 -9.35 17.73 -5.48
C PRO A 65 -10.38 16.59 -5.47
N GLU A 66 -9.95 15.36 -5.69
CA GLU A 66 -10.84 14.19 -5.68
C GLU A 66 -11.31 13.83 -4.26
N LEU A 67 -10.42 13.99 -3.26
CA LEU A 67 -10.78 13.87 -1.84
C LEU A 67 -11.81 14.94 -1.44
N GLN A 68 -11.58 16.21 -1.82
CA GLN A 68 -12.49 17.31 -1.52
C GLN A 68 -13.88 17.15 -2.16
N ARG A 69 -13.95 16.55 -3.34
CA ARG A 69 -15.21 16.24 -4.02
C ARG A 69 -15.88 14.97 -3.50
N GLY A 70 -15.28 14.27 -2.54
CA GLY A 70 -15.79 13.01 -2.01
C GLY A 70 -15.72 11.82 -2.98
N ARG A 71 -14.99 11.95 -4.11
CA ARG A 71 -14.82 10.85 -5.07
C ARG A 71 -13.77 9.83 -4.67
N LEU A 72 -12.82 10.23 -3.84
CA LEU A 72 -11.85 9.35 -3.19
C LEU A 72 -12.03 9.51 -1.69
N LEU A 73 -12.50 8.47 -1.01
CA LEU A 73 -12.62 8.45 0.44
C LEU A 73 -11.87 7.25 1.00
N PRO A 74 -11.04 7.45 2.02
CA PRO A 74 -10.44 6.32 2.74
C PRO A 74 -11.56 5.57 3.48
N ILE A 75 -11.56 4.26 3.39
CA ILE A 75 -12.44 3.42 4.19
C ILE A 75 -11.93 3.45 5.62
N ILE A 76 -12.72 3.95 6.56
CA ILE A 76 -12.44 3.89 7.99
C ILE A 76 -13.16 2.65 8.54
N HIS A 77 -12.36 1.68 9.00
CA HIS A 77 -12.90 0.45 9.59
C HIS A 77 -13.35 0.66 11.03
N ALA A 78 -12.53 1.34 11.82
CA ALA A 78 -12.81 1.64 13.22
C ALA A 78 -12.13 2.93 13.68
N GLU A 79 -12.73 3.58 14.67
CA GLU A 79 -12.17 4.75 15.33
C GLU A 79 -12.06 4.48 16.82
N PHE A 80 -10.92 4.84 17.42
CA PHE A 80 -10.66 4.71 18.85
C PHE A 80 -10.22 6.04 19.42
N PRO A 81 -10.58 6.38 20.67
CA PRO A 81 -9.92 7.43 21.42
C PRO A 81 -8.41 7.11 21.53
N LEU A 82 -7.56 8.14 21.59
CA LEU A 82 -6.12 7.93 21.74
C LEU A 82 -5.77 7.08 22.97
N ALA A 83 -6.51 7.22 24.07
CA ALA A 83 -6.35 6.41 25.27
C ALA A 83 -6.57 4.90 25.05
N GLN A 84 -7.23 4.51 23.98
CA GLN A 84 -7.47 3.11 23.60
C GLN A 84 -6.55 2.65 22.46
N ALA A 85 -5.39 3.26 22.29
CA ALA A 85 -4.44 2.90 21.24
C ALA A 85 -4.03 1.42 21.29
N GLU A 86 -3.97 0.81 22.48
CA GLU A 86 -3.67 -0.62 22.64
C GLU A 86 -4.72 -1.51 21.97
N GLU A 87 -6.00 -1.19 22.10
CA GLU A 87 -7.08 -1.94 21.46
C GLU A 87 -7.04 -1.78 19.93
N ALA A 88 -6.72 -0.58 19.46
CA ALA A 88 -6.52 -0.31 18.03
C ALA A 88 -5.35 -1.15 17.47
N HIS A 89 -4.24 -1.28 18.21
CA HIS A 89 -3.11 -2.13 17.83
C HIS A 89 -3.50 -3.62 17.79
N ARG A 90 -4.24 -4.11 18.78
CA ARG A 90 -4.73 -5.50 18.79
C ARG A 90 -5.61 -5.79 17.57
N LEU A 91 -6.51 -4.85 17.21
CA LEU A 91 -7.33 -5.00 16.01
C LEU A 91 -6.47 -5.02 14.75
N MET A 92 -5.46 -4.15 14.64
CA MET A 92 -4.53 -4.13 13.51
C MET A 92 -3.77 -5.45 13.38
N GLU A 93 -3.24 -5.97 14.47
CA GLU A 93 -2.48 -7.23 14.51
C GLU A 93 -3.33 -8.45 14.16
N SER A 94 -4.63 -8.43 14.50
CA SER A 94 -5.57 -9.50 14.13
C SER A 94 -5.77 -9.66 12.62
N SER A 95 -5.42 -8.64 11.83
CA SER A 95 -5.65 -8.59 10.37
C SER A 95 -7.11 -8.75 9.95
N GLN A 96 -8.08 -8.53 10.85
CA GLN A 96 -9.52 -8.64 10.57
C GLN A 96 -10.13 -7.33 10.03
N HIS A 97 -9.38 -6.23 10.05
CA HIS A 97 -9.84 -4.93 9.55
C HIS A 97 -9.68 -4.81 8.04
N VAL A 98 -10.59 -4.09 7.40
CA VAL A 98 -10.49 -3.66 6.00
C VAL A 98 -10.56 -2.14 5.95
N GLY A 99 -9.48 -1.49 5.51
CA GLY A 99 -9.36 -0.03 5.52
C GLY A 99 -8.45 0.48 6.63
N LYS A 100 -8.77 1.65 7.18
CA LYS A 100 -7.95 2.34 8.19
C LYS A 100 -8.53 2.24 9.58
N ILE A 101 -7.66 2.11 10.57
CA ILE A 101 -7.98 2.28 11.98
C ILE A 101 -7.46 3.67 12.37
N VAL A 102 -8.32 4.49 12.95
CA VAL A 102 -8.03 5.90 13.28
C VAL A 102 -8.04 6.09 14.79
N LEU A 103 -7.05 6.81 15.30
CA LEU A 103 -7.00 7.29 16.67
C LEU A 103 -7.46 8.75 16.70
N LYS A 104 -8.49 9.05 17.49
CA LYS A 104 -8.97 10.41 17.72
C LYS A 104 -8.19 11.04 18.87
N VAL A 105 -7.61 12.19 18.60
CA VAL A 105 -6.91 13.02 19.60
C VAL A 105 -7.87 14.11 20.03
N GLY A 106 -8.41 13.96 21.25
CA GLY A 106 -9.21 14.95 21.99
C GLY A 106 -10.44 15.48 21.28
#